data_ad95c8b77380ae2251bd0eca7883afe1
#
_entry.id   ad95c8b77380ae2251bd0eca7883afe1
#
_cell.length_a   1.000
_cell.length_b   1.000
_cell.length_c   1.000
_cell.angle_alpha   90.00
_cell.angle_beta   90.00
_cell.angle_gamma   90.00
#
_symmetry.space_group_name_H-M   'P 1'
#
loop_
_entity.id
_entity.type
_entity.pdbx_description
1 polymer ?
#
loop_
_entity_poly.entity_id
_entity_poly.type
_entity_poly.pdbx_seq_one_letter_code
_entity_poly.pdbx_strand_id
1 'polypeptide(L)'
;MSLLSIASRRIIFTFLLLSTLLMQGCAQHNSGATLSLYERIGGQPAIEAIVENLLYRIAEDEEVVGYFANTNIDLFAESFATQLCDISDGPCRYDGPPMDRAHQTMGITDAHFNRVVAYLDIAMRHEGVSLSARNDLLGRLAPLYEDVMRLR
;
A
#
# COMPACT_ATOMS: atom_id res chain seq x y z
N MET A 1 -31.30 55.93 43.70
CA MET A 1 -31.49 54.50 43.36
C MET A 1 -31.22 54.24 41.86
N SER A 2 -30.15 54.71 41.24
CA SER A 2 -30.00 54.53 39.76
C SER A 2 -28.60 54.15 39.28
N LEU A 3 -27.57 54.13 40.08
CA LEU A 3 -26.21 53.83 39.63
C LEU A 3 -25.78 52.35 39.74
N LEU A 4 -26.39 51.59 40.64
CA LEU A 4 -26.13 50.14 40.80
C LEU A 4 -26.75 49.30 39.68
N SER A 5 -27.83 49.77 39.03
CA SER A 5 -28.50 49.04 37.94
C SER A 5 -27.70 49.03 36.64
N ILE A 6 -26.92 50.07 36.35
CA ILE A 6 -26.16 50.21 35.10
C ILE A 6 -24.86 49.38 35.17
N ALA A 7 -24.21 49.31 36.32
CA ALA A 7 -23.00 48.51 36.51
C ALA A 7 -23.29 46.99 36.40
N SER A 8 -24.42 46.52 36.95
CA SER A 8 -24.81 45.14 36.89
C SER A 8 -25.17 44.69 35.47
N ARG A 9 -25.86 45.51 34.67
CA ARG A 9 -26.17 45.22 33.25
C ARG A 9 -24.93 45.15 32.39
N ARG A 10 -23.91 45.97 32.62
CA ARG A 10 -22.64 45.94 31.88
C ARG A 10 -21.82 44.68 32.17
N ILE A 11 -21.80 44.22 33.41
CA ILE A 11 -21.10 43.01 33.85
C ILE A 11 -21.78 41.78 33.23
N ILE A 12 -23.11 41.69 33.18
CA ILE A 12 -23.83 40.59 32.59
C ILE A 12 -23.62 40.53 31.07
N PHE A 13 -23.61 41.70 30.38
CA PHE A 13 -23.33 41.75 28.94
C PHE A 13 -21.91 41.33 28.60
N THR A 14 -20.91 41.71 29.41
CA THR A 14 -19.50 41.28 29.20
C THR A 14 -19.31 39.79 29.48
N PHE A 15 -19.99 39.21 30.44
CA PHE A 15 -19.96 37.76 30.68
C PHE A 15 -20.67 36.96 29.58
N LEU A 16 -21.77 37.48 29.04
CA LEU A 16 -22.49 36.83 27.93
C LEU A 16 -21.67 36.86 26.62
N LEU A 17 -20.92 37.97 26.34
CA LEU A 17 -20.07 38.08 25.16
C LEU A 17 -18.81 37.19 25.27
N LEU A 18 -18.28 36.99 26.48
CA LEU A 18 -17.09 36.15 26.70
C LEU A 18 -17.42 34.65 26.60
N SER A 19 -18.66 34.26 26.94
CA SER A 19 -19.10 32.86 26.87
C SER A 19 -19.32 32.38 25.43
N THR A 20 -19.60 33.27 24.49
CA THR A 20 -19.82 32.91 23.07
C THR A 20 -18.53 32.72 22.30
N LEU A 21 -17.36 33.19 22.80
CA LEU A 21 -16.07 32.99 22.18
C LEU A 21 -15.44 31.60 22.44
N LEU A 22 -15.96 30.85 23.43
CA LEU A 22 -15.40 29.55 23.81
C LEU A 22 -16.01 28.36 23.04
N MET A 23 -16.98 28.59 22.14
CA MET A 23 -17.63 27.55 21.34
C MET A 23 -17.11 27.46 19.91
N GLN A 24 -16.00 28.15 19.58
CA GLN A 24 -15.26 27.83 18.34
C GLN A 24 -14.36 26.63 18.59
N GLY A 25 -14.96 25.51 19.02
CA GLY A 25 -14.37 24.21 18.96
C GLY A 25 -14.06 23.95 17.51
N CYS A 26 -12.77 23.80 17.17
CA CYS A 26 -12.30 23.34 15.90
C CYS A 26 -13.06 22.08 15.49
N ALA A 27 -14.08 22.23 14.65
CA ALA A 27 -14.48 21.18 13.75
C ALA A 27 -13.31 21.02 12.78
N GLN A 28 -12.24 20.38 13.23
CA GLN A 28 -11.30 19.76 12.31
C GLN A 28 -12.13 18.71 11.57
N HIS A 29 -12.61 19.12 10.42
CA HIS A 29 -13.07 18.22 9.39
C HIS A 29 -11.81 17.42 9.00
N ASN A 30 -11.57 16.37 9.79
CA ASN A 30 -10.65 15.32 9.38
C ASN A 30 -11.38 14.66 8.21
N SER A 31 -11.20 15.24 7.01
CA SER A 31 -11.43 14.52 5.77
C SER A 31 -10.50 13.33 5.86
N GLY A 32 -11.01 12.22 6.39
CA GLY A 32 -10.32 10.95 6.47
C GLY A 32 -10.01 10.54 5.03
N ALA A 33 -8.96 11.11 4.45
CA ALA A 33 -8.34 10.56 3.27
C ALA A 33 -7.97 9.13 3.66
N THR A 34 -8.71 8.17 3.12
CA THR A 34 -8.36 6.76 3.29
C THR A 34 -6.99 6.60 2.66
N LEU A 35 -6.03 6.11 3.45
CA LEU A 35 -4.68 5.83 2.97
C LEU A 35 -4.76 4.96 1.71
N SER A 36 -3.98 5.31 0.70
CA SER A 36 -3.79 4.47 -0.49
C SER A 36 -3.28 3.08 -0.09
N LEU A 37 -3.42 2.10 -0.95
CA LEU A 37 -2.86 0.79 -0.66
C LEU A 37 -1.33 0.86 -0.50
N TYR A 38 -0.66 1.69 -1.30
CA TYR A 38 0.77 1.98 -1.19
C TYR A 38 1.17 2.45 0.22
N GLU A 39 0.44 3.40 0.78
CA GLU A 39 0.69 3.90 2.15
C GLU A 39 0.39 2.83 3.21
N ARG A 40 -0.65 2.02 3.02
CA ARG A 40 -1.02 0.92 3.92
C ARG A 40 -0.02 -0.25 3.90
N ILE A 41 0.72 -0.42 2.80
CA ILE A 41 1.83 -1.38 2.69
C ILE A 41 3.07 -0.85 3.41
N GLY A 42 3.25 0.47 3.48
CA GLY A 42 4.41 1.13 4.09
C GLY A 42 5.29 1.90 3.11
N GLY A 43 4.78 2.13 1.90
CA GLY A 43 5.47 2.90 0.86
C GLY A 43 6.65 2.17 0.21
N GLN A 44 7.49 2.93 -0.48
CA GLN A 44 8.61 2.39 -1.25
C GLN A 44 9.58 1.54 -0.41
N PRO A 45 10.00 1.94 0.81
CA PRO A 45 10.93 1.12 1.59
C PRO A 45 10.37 -0.27 1.94
N ALA A 46 9.07 -0.34 2.26
CA ALA A 46 8.43 -1.62 2.57
C ALA A 46 8.28 -2.51 1.32
N ILE A 47 7.95 -1.92 0.17
CA ILE A 47 7.87 -2.64 -1.11
C ILE A 47 9.22 -3.24 -1.48
N GLU A 48 10.30 -2.48 -1.37
CA GLU A 48 11.66 -2.97 -1.64
C GLU A 48 12.05 -4.12 -0.71
N ALA A 49 11.79 -4.00 0.59
CA ALA A 49 12.04 -5.06 1.56
C ALA A 49 11.18 -6.32 1.29
N ILE A 50 9.92 -6.16 0.86
CA ILE A 50 9.05 -7.27 0.45
C ILE A 50 9.65 -8.00 -0.75
N VAL A 51 10.12 -7.27 -1.77
CA VAL A 51 10.72 -7.86 -2.97
C VAL A 51 12.02 -8.59 -2.63
N GLU A 52 12.87 -8.02 -1.79
CA GLU A 52 14.09 -8.68 -1.31
C GLU A 52 13.76 -9.98 -0.57
N ASN A 53 12.81 -9.95 0.37
CA ASN A 53 12.37 -11.13 1.13
C ASN A 53 11.76 -12.21 0.22
N LEU A 54 11.00 -11.82 -0.80
CA LEU A 54 10.48 -12.72 -1.82
C LEU A 54 11.60 -13.41 -2.58
N LEU A 55 12.61 -12.65 -3.04
CA LEU A 55 13.74 -13.19 -3.80
C LEU A 55 14.57 -14.18 -3.00
N TYR A 56 14.77 -13.94 -1.70
CA TYR A 56 15.40 -14.93 -0.80
C TYR A 56 14.65 -16.26 -0.80
N ARG A 57 13.32 -16.24 -0.71
CA ARG A 57 12.49 -17.46 -0.72
C ARG A 57 12.54 -18.19 -2.05
N ILE A 58 12.55 -17.44 -3.16
CA ILE A 58 12.70 -18.00 -4.50
C ILE A 58 14.06 -18.66 -4.65
N ALA A 59 15.13 -18.03 -4.14
CA ALA A 59 16.49 -18.55 -4.24
C ALA A 59 16.69 -19.86 -3.48
N GLU A 60 15.92 -20.10 -2.43
CA GLU A 60 15.96 -21.33 -1.61
C GLU A 60 15.05 -22.46 -2.14
N ASP A 61 14.26 -22.21 -3.19
CA ASP A 61 13.29 -23.17 -3.71
C ASP A 61 13.72 -23.72 -5.09
N GLU A 62 14.14 -24.99 -5.10
CA GLU A 62 14.61 -25.67 -6.29
C GLU A 62 13.56 -25.79 -7.40
N GLU A 63 12.24 -25.71 -7.08
CA GLU A 63 11.17 -25.82 -8.06
C GLU A 63 10.93 -24.50 -8.82
N VAL A 64 11.28 -23.36 -8.25
CA VAL A 64 11.02 -22.04 -8.87
C VAL A 64 12.28 -21.26 -9.21
N VAL A 65 13.40 -21.49 -8.52
CA VAL A 65 14.66 -20.74 -8.74
C VAL A 65 15.15 -20.85 -10.20
N GLY A 66 14.88 -21.98 -10.85
CA GLY A 66 15.26 -22.22 -12.24
C GLY A 66 14.70 -21.21 -13.24
N TYR A 67 13.55 -20.62 -12.97
CA TYR A 67 12.95 -19.56 -13.81
C TYR A 67 13.76 -18.26 -13.81
N PHE A 68 14.63 -18.07 -12.82
CA PHE A 68 15.46 -16.89 -12.64
C PHE A 68 16.92 -17.08 -13.07
N ALA A 69 17.28 -18.26 -13.58
CA ALA A 69 18.67 -18.62 -13.89
C ALA A 69 19.39 -17.65 -14.85
N ASN A 70 18.66 -17.01 -15.76
CA ASN A 70 19.19 -16.06 -16.73
C ASN A 70 18.67 -14.62 -16.49
N THR A 71 18.10 -14.36 -15.32
CA THR A 71 17.52 -13.07 -14.97
C THR A 71 18.56 -12.19 -14.28
N ASN A 72 18.66 -10.92 -14.70
CA ASN A 72 19.35 -9.93 -13.89
C ASN A 72 18.48 -9.61 -12.68
N ILE A 73 18.88 -10.11 -11.52
CA ILE A 73 18.08 -10.04 -10.29
C ILE A 73 17.89 -8.60 -9.81
N ASP A 74 18.89 -7.74 -9.96
CA ASP A 74 18.78 -6.33 -9.55
C ASP A 74 17.73 -5.59 -10.40
N LEU A 75 17.77 -5.78 -11.72
CA LEU A 75 16.77 -5.20 -12.63
C LEU A 75 15.38 -5.79 -12.40
N PHE A 76 15.28 -7.07 -12.10
CA PHE A 76 14.01 -7.69 -11.75
C PHE A 76 13.45 -7.09 -10.46
N ALA A 77 14.26 -6.96 -9.42
CA ALA A 77 13.86 -6.39 -8.14
C ALA A 77 13.33 -4.96 -8.30
N GLU A 78 14.06 -4.12 -9.03
CA GLU A 78 13.64 -2.74 -9.33
C GLU A 78 12.33 -2.69 -10.12
N SER A 79 12.22 -3.49 -11.18
CA SER A 79 11.03 -3.56 -12.03
C SER A 79 9.80 -4.06 -11.27
N PHE A 80 9.96 -5.10 -10.46
CA PHE A 80 8.87 -5.66 -9.68
C PHE A 80 8.43 -4.73 -8.53
N ALA A 81 9.38 -4.07 -7.86
CA ALA A 81 9.06 -3.04 -6.88
C ALA A 81 8.28 -1.87 -7.51
N THR A 82 8.68 -1.43 -8.71
CA THR A 82 7.95 -0.40 -9.47
C THR A 82 6.54 -0.86 -9.83
N GLN A 83 6.35 -2.11 -10.23
CA GLN A 83 5.04 -2.67 -10.53
C GLN A 83 4.15 -2.74 -9.29
N LEU A 84 4.67 -3.19 -8.16
CA LEU A 84 3.92 -3.23 -6.89
C LEU A 84 3.53 -1.82 -6.43
N CYS A 85 4.41 -0.84 -6.61
CA CYS A 85 4.14 0.56 -6.30
C CYS A 85 3.00 1.12 -7.20
N ASP A 86 3.06 0.92 -8.52
CA ASP A 86 2.03 1.37 -9.46
C ASP A 86 0.66 0.72 -9.16
N ILE A 87 0.64 -0.61 -9.00
CA ILE A 87 -0.58 -1.37 -8.71
C ILE A 87 -1.21 -0.96 -7.36
N SER A 88 -0.42 -0.47 -6.40
CA SER A 88 -0.90 -0.06 -5.09
C SER A 88 -1.30 1.41 -4.97
N ASP A 89 -1.46 2.12 -6.08
CA ASP A 89 -1.74 3.57 -6.15
C ASP A 89 -0.58 4.42 -5.58
N GLY A 90 0.66 3.95 -5.74
CA GLY A 90 1.86 4.70 -5.42
C GLY A 90 2.22 5.73 -6.50
N PRO A 91 3.27 6.53 -6.26
CA PRO A 91 3.69 7.59 -7.21
C PRO A 91 4.48 7.05 -8.41
N CYS A 92 4.66 5.73 -8.51
CA CYS A 92 5.44 5.08 -9.56
C CYS A 92 4.61 4.85 -10.82
N ARG A 93 5.30 4.55 -11.93
CA ARG A 93 4.69 4.11 -13.17
C ARG A 93 5.45 2.91 -13.70
N TYR A 94 4.76 1.78 -13.81
CA TYR A 94 5.34 0.59 -14.41
C TYR A 94 5.36 0.74 -15.95
N ASP A 95 6.54 0.65 -16.53
CA ASP A 95 6.79 0.72 -17.97
C ASP A 95 7.50 -0.53 -18.51
N GLY A 96 7.57 -1.59 -17.69
CA GLY A 96 8.11 -2.88 -18.07
C GLY A 96 7.23 -3.63 -19.07
N PRO A 97 7.68 -4.81 -19.54
CA PRO A 97 6.89 -5.61 -20.48
C PRO A 97 5.57 -6.07 -19.87
N PRO A 98 4.49 -6.21 -20.67
CA PRO A 98 3.26 -6.83 -20.19
C PRO A 98 3.50 -8.28 -19.78
N MET A 99 2.68 -8.80 -18.86
CA MET A 99 2.92 -10.08 -18.18
C MET A 99 2.99 -11.28 -19.13
N ASP A 100 2.20 -11.30 -20.20
CA ASP A 100 2.24 -12.33 -21.22
C ASP A 100 3.59 -12.39 -21.96
N ARG A 101 4.23 -11.22 -22.17
CA ARG A 101 5.56 -11.11 -22.77
C ARG A 101 6.67 -11.44 -21.77
N ALA A 102 6.55 -10.97 -20.53
CA ALA A 102 7.55 -11.22 -19.50
C ALA A 102 7.68 -12.71 -19.16
N HIS A 103 6.59 -13.48 -19.28
CA HIS A 103 6.54 -14.90 -18.89
C HIS A 103 6.41 -15.87 -20.06
N GLN A 104 6.49 -15.36 -21.31
CA GLN A 104 6.37 -16.22 -22.50
C GLN A 104 7.44 -17.33 -22.51
N THR A 105 7.04 -18.53 -22.90
CA THR A 105 7.92 -19.70 -23.03
C THR A 105 8.57 -20.21 -21.75
N MET A 106 8.18 -19.71 -20.58
CA MET A 106 8.75 -20.16 -19.32
C MET A 106 8.19 -21.50 -18.83
N GLY A 107 7.05 -21.95 -19.36
CA GLY A 107 6.42 -23.20 -18.94
C GLY A 107 5.94 -23.21 -17.48
N ILE A 108 5.53 -22.04 -16.96
CA ILE A 108 5.06 -21.87 -15.59
C ILE A 108 3.80 -22.73 -15.38
N THR A 109 3.80 -23.54 -14.32
CA THR A 109 2.62 -24.31 -13.91
C THR A 109 1.82 -23.55 -12.85
N ASP A 110 0.54 -23.95 -12.67
CA ASP A 110 -0.30 -23.40 -11.60
C ASP A 110 0.33 -23.59 -10.21
N ALA A 111 1.04 -24.71 -10.00
CA ALA A 111 1.75 -24.98 -8.74
C ALA A 111 2.87 -23.98 -8.51
N HIS A 112 3.69 -23.69 -9.53
CA HIS A 112 4.81 -22.74 -9.43
C HIS A 112 4.30 -21.30 -9.24
N PHE A 113 3.26 -20.91 -9.98
CA PHE A 113 2.61 -19.61 -9.80
C PHE A 113 2.10 -19.42 -8.37
N ASN A 114 1.31 -20.36 -7.88
CA ASN A 114 0.74 -20.29 -6.53
C ASN A 114 1.82 -20.28 -5.45
N ARG A 115 2.94 -20.96 -5.68
CA ARG A 115 4.09 -20.98 -4.77
C ARG A 115 4.73 -19.58 -4.65
N VAL A 116 4.95 -18.89 -5.76
CA VAL A 116 5.49 -17.51 -5.76
C VAL A 116 4.50 -16.55 -5.11
N VAL A 117 3.20 -16.68 -5.35
CA VAL A 117 2.15 -15.88 -4.68
C VAL A 117 2.17 -16.13 -3.17
N ALA A 118 2.34 -17.38 -2.73
CA ALA A 118 2.46 -17.68 -1.30
C ALA A 118 3.71 -17.05 -0.68
N TYR A 119 4.84 -17.05 -1.39
CA TYR A 119 6.06 -16.38 -0.93
C TYR A 119 5.89 -14.87 -0.83
N LEU A 120 5.17 -14.25 -1.77
CA LEU A 120 4.85 -12.82 -1.70
C LEU A 120 4.00 -12.51 -0.46
N ASP A 121 2.96 -13.32 -0.16
CA ASP A 121 2.16 -13.14 1.07
C ASP A 121 3.02 -13.28 2.34
N ILE A 122 3.92 -14.28 2.37
CA ILE A 122 4.83 -14.48 3.49
C ILE A 122 5.81 -13.30 3.63
N ALA A 123 6.35 -12.78 2.52
CA ALA A 123 7.24 -11.62 2.52
C ALA A 123 6.51 -10.37 3.07
N MET A 124 5.31 -10.09 2.58
CA MET A 124 4.49 -8.98 3.09
C MET A 124 4.18 -9.13 4.58
N ARG A 125 3.89 -10.33 5.04
CA ARG A 125 3.64 -10.60 6.46
C ARG A 125 4.90 -10.39 7.30
N HIS A 126 6.06 -10.78 6.80
CA HIS A 126 7.35 -10.56 7.45
C HIS A 126 7.62 -9.07 7.65
N GLU A 127 7.30 -8.26 6.66
CA GLU A 127 7.44 -6.79 6.70
C GLU A 127 6.31 -6.09 7.48
N GLY A 128 5.45 -6.84 8.16
CA GLY A 128 4.41 -6.30 9.04
C GLY A 128 3.19 -5.74 8.33
N VAL A 129 3.01 -6.02 7.02
CA VAL A 129 1.83 -5.58 6.26
C VAL A 129 0.57 -6.25 6.81
N SER A 130 -0.45 -5.47 7.10
CA SER A 130 -1.72 -5.96 7.63
C SER A 130 -2.40 -6.95 6.69
N LEU A 131 -3.18 -7.88 7.23
CA LEU A 131 -3.93 -8.87 6.43
C LEU A 131 -4.82 -8.20 5.37
N SER A 132 -5.49 -7.10 5.71
CA SER A 132 -6.32 -6.36 4.77
C SER A 132 -5.50 -5.82 3.60
N ALA A 133 -4.36 -5.17 3.86
CA ALA A 133 -3.52 -4.62 2.80
C ALA A 133 -2.92 -5.72 1.91
N ARG A 134 -2.52 -6.86 2.50
CA ARG A 134 -2.03 -8.02 1.73
C ARG A 134 -3.10 -8.58 0.80
N ASN A 135 -4.31 -8.79 1.31
CA ASN A 135 -5.43 -9.28 0.49
C ASN A 135 -5.79 -8.30 -0.63
N ASP A 136 -5.75 -6.99 -0.36
CA ASP A 136 -6.02 -5.97 -1.36
C ASP A 136 -4.95 -5.99 -2.47
N LEU A 137 -3.66 -6.12 -2.13
CA LEU A 137 -2.59 -6.21 -3.13
C LEU A 137 -2.71 -7.49 -3.96
N LEU A 138 -2.89 -8.64 -3.32
CA LEU A 138 -3.07 -9.92 -4.02
C LEU A 138 -4.32 -9.89 -4.92
N GLY A 139 -5.40 -9.25 -4.49
CA GLY A 139 -6.60 -9.04 -5.30
C GLY A 139 -6.36 -8.20 -6.55
N ARG A 140 -5.46 -7.20 -6.49
CA ARG A 140 -5.06 -6.39 -7.65
C ARG A 140 -4.10 -7.12 -8.60
N LEU A 141 -3.33 -8.07 -8.07
CA LEU A 141 -2.43 -8.92 -8.86
C LEU A 141 -3.16 -10.09 -9.52
N ALA A 142 -4.27 -10.57 -8.94
CA ALA A 142 -4.99 -11.73 -9.42
C ALA A 142 -5.40 -11.70 -10.91
N PRO A 143 -5.83 -10.55 -11.49
CA PRO A 143 -6.12 -10.48 -12.93
C PRO A 143 -4.94 -10.78 -13.85
N LEU A 144 -3.69 -10.60 -13.37
CA LEU A 144 -2.49 -10.86 -14.15
C LEU A 144 -2.20 -12.36 -14.33
N TYR A 145 -2.87 -13.22 -13.57
CA TYR A 145 -2.72 -14.68 -13.67
C TYR A 145 -2.92 -15.18 -15.10
N GLU A 146 -4.00 -14.75 -15.76
CA GLU A 146 -4.30 -15.20 -17.13
C GLU A 146 -3.20 -14.79 -18.12
N ASP A 147 -2.62 -13.61 -17.96
CA ASP A 147 -1.53 -13.13 -18.81
C ASP A 147 -0.23 -13.91 -18.56
N VAL A 148 0.11 -14.17 -17.31
CA VAL A 148 1.27 -15.02 -16.95
C VAL A 148 1.15 -16.42 -17.52
N MET A 149 -0.05 -16.99 -17.53
CA MET A 149 -0.32 -18.38 -17.93
C MET A 149 -0.67 -18.54 -19.41
N ARG A 150 -0.84 -17.44 -20.16
CA ARG A 150 -1.36 -17.47 -21.55
C ARG A 150 -0.46 -18.18 -22.55
N LEU A 151 0.83 -18.11 -22.38
CA LEU A 151 1.85 -18.61 -23.34
C LEU A 151 2.74 -19.71 -22.72
N ARG A 152 2.09 -20.72 -22.14
CA ARG A 152 2.75 -21.90 -21.56
C ARG A 152 3.55 -22.70 -22.58
#